data_95535795c87b0f68a1a6e3d91680c3c3
#
_entry.id   95535795c87b0f68a1a6e3d91680c3c3
#
_cell.length_a   1.000
_cell.length_b   1.000
_cell.length_c   1.000
_cell.angle_alpha   90.00
_cell.angle_beta   90.00
_cell.angle_gamma   90.00
#
_symmetry.space_group_name_H-M   'P 1'
#
loop_
_entity.id
_entity.type
_entity.pdbx_description
1 polymer ?
#
loop_
_entity_poly.entity_id
_entity_poly.type
_entity_poly.pdbx_seq_one_letter_code
_entity_poly.pdbx_strand_id
1 'polypeptide(L)'
;MLDKLQLRSTLELLTNRKDILHTVATDAQGQLINAVEASKGDVFFCPSCGNSLILYKSGNTGKGSKPPHFEHKSGSSCAPETILHLVAKQMVADFLSRKIAEGLPVNFAWTCALCTEQHQGNLLRAAKKVQVETAVDRIRPDILLSDHNDQPIIAVEIVVSHAPEPEMLAFCEMQHIHVVELHLTADSDIDRIEELITNPTVVRACRNPPCDMCKGRKRTKKLMIVHGKCWACNHPIKVAAIDDDCMPIGPEQFTEDELELTREHGVSLKRQFIKWDNLELWVNACTHCRQFVGPSYLYKEYIGPTSTLAYKFEYFKIGHYCPSCDIRKDLDEEGLDRW
;
A
#
# COMPACT_ATOMS: atom_id res chain seq x y z
N MET A 1 6.05 8.02 15.17
CA MET A 1 6.62 9.10 14.34
C MET A 1 6.26 8.75 12.91
N LEU A 2 5.23 9.37 12.35
CA LEU A 2 4.88 9.21 10.93
C LEU A 2 6.06 9.72 10.10
N ASP A 3 6.51 8.87 9.20
CA ASP A 3 7.73 9.08 8.43
C ASP A 3 7.61 10.34 7.55
N LYS A 4 8.58 11.24 7.68
CA LYS A 4 8.65 12.49 6.88
C LYS A 4 8.62 12.25 5.37
N LEU A 5 8.93 11.03 4.92
CA LEU A 5 8.86 10.62 3.52
C LEU A 5 7.41 10.42 3.03
N GLN A 6 6.51 9.86 3.85
CA GLN A 6 5.08 9.71 3.48
C GLN A 6 4.34 11.05 3.45
N LEU A 7 4.64 11.94 4.41
CA LEU A 7 4.11 13.31 4.39
C LEU A 7 4.60 14.11 3.17
N ARG A 8 5.84 13.87 2.69
CA ARG A 8 6.36 14.50 1.46
C ARG A 8 5.65 13.97 0.21
N SER A 9 5.42 12.67 0.08
CA SER A 9 4.72 12.12 -1.09
C SER A 9 3.27 12.59 -1.18
N THR A 10 2.57 12.68 -0.05
CA THR A 10 1.20 13.22 0.01
C THR A 10 1.18 14.73 -0.31
N LEU A 11 2.14 15.51 0.20
CA LEU A 11 2.28 16.93 -0.12
C LEU A 11 2.67 17.16 -1.59
N GLU A 12 3.53 16.34 -2.18
CA GLU A 12 3.90 16.42 -3.60
C GLU A 12 2.73 16.07 -4.53
N LEU A 13 1.90 15.08 -4.16
CA LEU A 13 0.66 14.78 -4.88
C LEU A 13 -0.34 15.95 -4.81
N LEU A 14 -0.43 16.63 -3.66
CA LEU A 14 -1.31 17.79 -3.48
C LEU A 14 -0.80 19.06 -4.18
N THR A 15 0.48 19.19 -4.50
CA THR A 15 1.06 20.36 -5.19
C THR A 15 1.05 20.26 -6.72
N ASN A 16 0.83 19.08 -7.30
CA ASN A 16 0.79 18.84 -8.76
C ASN A 16 -0.62 18.99 -9.37
N ARG A 17 -1.44 19.92 -8.86
CA ARG A 17 -2.82 20.09 -9.32
C ARG A 17 -2.90 20.71 -10.70
N LYS A 18 -3.64 20.05 -11.60
CA LYS A 18 -4.26 20.71 -12.76
C LYS A 18 -5.45 21.51 -12.26
N ASP A 19 -5.76 22.61 -12.94
CA ASP A 19 -6.97 23.40 -12.62
C ASP A 19 -8.19 22.48 -12.61
N ILE A 20 -8.80 22.29 -11.44
CA ILE A 20 -10.02 21.52 -11.27
C ILE A 20 -11.17 22.35 -11.79
N LEU A 21 -11.94 21.80 -12.72
CA LEU A 21 -13.12 22.43 -13.30
C LEU A 21 -14.38 21.76 -12.76
N HIS A 22 -15.51 22.43 -12.92
CA HIS A 22 -16.80 21.84 -12.59
C HIS A 22 -17.31 21.00 -13.78
N THR A 23 -16.89 19.73 -13.86
CA THR A 23 -17.18 18.86 -15.01
C THR A 23 -18.43 17.99 -14.83
N VAL A 24 -19.02 17.94 -13.64
CA VAL A 24 -20.20 17.13 -13.34
C VAL A 24 -21.33 17.98 -12.82
N ALA A 25 -22.56 17.69 -13.26
CA ALA A 25 -23.80 18.34 -12.83
C ALA A 25 -24.87 17.27 -12.55
N THR A 26 -26.00 17.67 -11.98
CA THR A 26 -27.23 16.87 -12.00
C THR A 26 -28.19 17.41 -13.09
N ASP A 27 -28.83 16.48 -13.79
CA ASP A 27 -29.90 16.81 -14.75
C ASP A 27 -31.23 17.08 -14.04
N ALA A 28 -32.30 17.32 -14.83
CA ALA A 28 -33.62 17.57 -14.31
C ALA A 28 -34.26 16.37 -13.56
N GLN A 29 -33.71 15.15 -13.73
CA GLN A 29 -34.11 13.93 -13.06
C GLN A 29 -33.26 13.65 -11.80
N GLY A 30 -32.29 14.54 -11.50
CA GLY A 30 -31.36 14.38 -10.38
C GLY A 30 -30.23 13.38 -10.64
N GLN A 31 -30.03 12.95 -11.89
CA GLN A 31 -28.94 12.04 -12.25
C GLN A 31 -27.65 12.82 -12.55
N LEU A 32 -26.51 12.25 -12.14
CA LEU A 32 -25.21 12.83 -12.44
C LEU A 32 -24.91 12.72 -13.95
N ILE A 33 -24.48 13.83 -14.53
CA ILE A 33 -24.09 13.92 -15.94
C ILE A 33 -22.76 14.64 -16.09
N ASN A 34 -21.87 14.09 -16.91
CA ASN A 34 -20.59 14.69 -17.24
C ASN A 34 -20.79 15.78 -18.33
N ALA A 35 -20.06 16.90 -18.23
CA ALA A 35 -20.11 17.99 -19.20
C ALA A 35 -19.78 17.56 -20.63
N VAL A 36 -18.98 16.50 -20.81
CA VAL A 36 -18.68 15.93 -22.14
C VAL A 36 -19.92 15.31 -22.77
N GLU A 37 -20.78 14.65 -22.00
CA GLU A 37 -21.99 13.95 -22.44
C GLU A 37 -23.20 14.90 -22.51
N ALA A 38 -23.23 15.93 -21.64
CA ALA A 38 -24.33 16.88 -21.52
C ALA A 38 -24.61 17.59 -22.83
N SER A 39 -25.88 17.88 -23.16
CA SER A 39 -26.29 18.57 -24.38
C SER A 39 -26.62 20.05 -24.10
N LYS A 40 -26.27 20.95 -25.05
CA LYS A 40 -26.64 22.36 -24.95
C LYS A 40 -28.17 22.49 -25.05
N GLY A 41 -28.76 23.21 -24.11
CA GLY A 41 -30.18 23.39 -24.03
C GLY A 41 -30.89 22.66 -22.91
N ASP A 42 -30.24 21.64 -22.35
CA ASP A 42 -30.75 20.95 -21.18
C ASP A 42 -30.55 21.79 -19.90
N VAL A 43 -31.27 21.43 -18.85
CA VAL A 43 -31.21 22.12 -17.54
C VAL A 43 -30.31 21.33 -16.62
N PHE A 44 -29.36 22.03 -16.02
CA PHE A 44 -28.38 21.45 -15.12
C PHE A 44 -28.36 22.16 -13.79
N PHE A 45 -28.09 21.38 -12.73
CA PHE A 45 -28.00 21.86 -11.35
C PHE A 45 -26.69 21.45 -10.71
N CYS A 46 -26.21 22.29 -9.80
CA CYS A 46 -25.01 21.96 -9.00
C CYS A 46 -25.32 20.87 -7.99
N PRO A 47 -24.56 19.76 -7.98
CA PRO A 47 -24.77 18.69 -7.00
C PRO A 47 -24.60 19.13 -5.54
N SER A 48 -23.85 20.22 -5.29
CA SER A 48 -23.58 20.73 -3.94
C SER A 48 -24.66 21.70 -3.44
N CYS A 49 -25.07 22.69 -4.24
CA CYS A 49 -25.97 23.74 -3.78
C CYS A 49 -27.35 23.75 -4.47
N GLY A 50 -27.60 22.88 -5.45
CA GLY A 50 -28.84 22.80 -6.20
C GLY A 50 -29.09 23.97 -7.17
N ASN A 51 -28.19 24.94 -7.25
CA ASN A 51 -28.38 26.10 -8.15
C ASN A 51 -28.18 25.71 -9.63
N SER A 52 -28.87 26.43 -10.53
CA SER A 52 -28.76 26.20 -11.97
C SER A 52 -27.36 26.47 -12.50
N LEU A 53 -26.94 25.62 -13.40
CA LEU A 53 -25.64 25.67 -14.07
C LEU A 53 -25.78 25.95 -15.56
N ILE A 54 -24.73 26.51 -16.15
CA ILE A 54 -24.58 26.72 -17.59
C ILE A 54 -23.50 25.80 -18.10
N LEU A 55 -23.80 25.04 -19.16
CA LEU A 55 -22.80 24.19 -19.83
C LEU A 55 -21.98 25.03 -20.82
N TYR A 56 -20.68 25.02 -20.62
CA TYR A 56 -19.70 25.57 -21.57
C TYR A 56 -19.05 24.43 -22.36
N LYS A 57 -19.40 24.36 -23.65
CA LYS A 57 -18.72 23.46 -24.63
C LYS A 57 -18.13 24.37 -25.72
N SER A 58 -16.79 24.46 -25.74
CA SER A 58 -16.08 25.12 -26.85
C SER A 58 -16.24 24.28 -28.12
N GLY A 59 -16.67 24.93 -29.21
CA GLY A 59 -16.67 24.31 -30.55
C GLY A 59 -15.27 24.21 -31.17
N ASN A 60 -14.25 24.84 -30.57
CA ASN A 60 -12.88 24.86 -31.03
C ASN A 60 -11.99 23.92 -30.23
N THR A 61 -11.39 22.95 -30.87
CA THR A 61 -10.40 22.02 -30.31
C THR A 61 -8.96 22.54 -30.38
N GLY A 62 -8.75 23.87 -30.44
CA GLY A 62 -7.43 24.49 -30.52
C GLY A 62 -6.69 24.47 -29.18
N LYS A 63 -5.32 24.50 -29.24
CA LYS A 63 -4.46 24.68 -28.06
C LYS A 63 -4.94 25.86 -27.22
N GLY A 64 -5.31 25.63 -25.96
CA GLY A 64 -5.75 26.65 -24.99
C GLY A 64 -7.25 26.73 -24.75
N SER A 65 -8.10 25.91 -25.41
CA SER A 65 -9.52 25.85 -25.06
C SER A 65 -9.73 25.03 -23.78
N LYS A 66 -10.50 25.55 -22.85
CA LYS A 66 -10.93 24.79 -21.66
C LYS A 66 -11.78 23.60 -22.11
N PRO A 67 -11.64 22.44 -21.47
CA PRO A 67 -12.52 21.29 -21.69
C PRO A 67 -13.99 21.66 -21.36
N PRO A 68 -14.97 20.87 -21.80
CA PRO A 68 -16.35 21.06 -21.42
C PRO A 68 -16.51 21.12 -19.90
N HIS A 69 -17.22 22.14 -19.39
CA HIS A 69 -17.44 22.33 -17.96
C HIS A 69 -18.75 23.11 -17.71
N PHE A 70 -19.17 23.10 -16.46
CA PHE A 70 -20.31 23.86 -15.99
C PHE A 70 -19.85 25.08 -15.19
N GLU A 71 -20.65 26.13 -15.23
CA GLU A 71 -20.49 27.32 -14.38
C GLU A 71 -21.82 27.72 -13.76
N HIS A 72 -21.82 28.28 -12.57
CA HIS A 72 -23.00 28.81 -11.93
C HIS A 72 -23.51 30.07 -12.68
N LYS A 73 -24.82 30.19 -12.83
CA LYS A 73 -25.44 31.35 -13.50
C LYS A 73 -25.15 32.66 -12.79
N SER A 74 -25.06 32.67 -11.48
CA SER A 74 -24.71 33.86 -10.67
C SER A 74 -24.42 33.45 -9.21
N GLY A 75 -23.46 34.13 -8.58
CA GLY A 75 -23.34 34.31 -7.13
C GLY A 75 -23.12 33.08 -6.24
N SER A 76 -22.80 31.91 -6.79
CA SER A 76 -22.48 30.72 -5.99
C SER A 76 -21.00 30.68 -5.68
N SER A 77 -20.68 30.34 -4.43
CA SER A 77 -19.32 30.17 -3.90
C SER A 77 -18.86 28.72 -3.84
N CYS A 78 -19.52 27.79 -4.54
CA CYS A 78 -19.13 26.40 -4.55
C CYS A 78 -17.76 26.25 -5.21
N ALA A 79 -16.78 25.77 -4.45
CA ALA A 79 -15.48 25.43 -4.99
C ALA A 79 -15.60 24.16 -5.87
N PRO A 80 -14.98 24.11 -7.06
CA PRO A 80 -14.98 22.91 -7.90
C PRO A 80 -14.47 21.66 -7.16
N GLU A 81 -13.48 21.82 -6.28
CA GLU A 81 -12.95 20.77 -5.41
C GLU A 81 -14.01 20.15 -4.50
N THR A 82 -14.90 20.97 -3.92
CA THR A 82 -16.02 20.48 -3.09
C THR A 82 -17.00 19.65 -3.91
N ILE A 83 -17.23 20.03 -5.16
CA ILE A 83 -18.13 19.30 -6.06
C ILE A 83 -17.51 17.99 -6.48
N LEU A 84 -16.23 18.00 -6.86
CA LEU A 84 -15.47 16.80 -7.21
C LEU A 84 -15.49 15.79 -6.05
N HIS A 85 -15.23 16.25 -4.82
CA HIS A 85 -15.28 15.45 -3.61
C HIS A 85 -16.66 14.82 -3.38
N LEU A 86 -17.73 15.63 -3.47
CA LEU A 86 -19.09 15.17 -3.27
C LEU A 86 -19.51 14.10 -4.29
N VAL A 87 -19.21 14.35 -5.57
CA VAL A 87 -19.55 13.44 -6.67
C VAL A 87 -18.77 12.12 -6.54
N ALA A 88 -17.47 12.20 -6.30
CA ALA A 88 -16.64 11.02 -6.14
C ALA A 88 -17.11 10.16 -4.95
N LYS A 89 -17.44 10.79 -3.83
CA LYS A 89 -18.00 10.12 -2.65
C LYS A 89 -19.26 9.32 -3.00
N GLN A 90 -20.21 9.94 -3.71
CA GLN A 90 -21.43 9.25 -4.10
C GLN A 90 -21.16 8.10 -5.07
N MET A 91 -20.32 8.32 -6.09
CA MET A 91 -19.97 7.27 -7.06
C MET A 91 -19.27 6.08 -6.42
N VAL A 92 -18.34 6.31 -5.47
CA VAL A 92 -17.68 5.25 -4.70
C VAL A 92 -18.70 4.48 -3.86
N ALA A 93 -19.60 5.19 -3.17
CA ALA A 93 -20.63 4.55 -2.35
C ALA A 93 -21.58 3.69 -3.19
N ASP A 94 -22.02 4.20 -4.35
CA ASP A 94 -22.90 3.47 -5.28
C ASP A 94 -22.19 2.24 -5.87
N PHE A 95 -20.94 2.37 -6.27
CA PHE A 95 -20.12 1.26 -6.75
C PHE A 95 -20.00 0.16 -5.70
N LEU A 96 -19.60 0.51 -4.48
CA LEU A 96 -19.43 -0.45 -3.39
C LEU A 96 -20.77 -1.10 -2.98
N SER A 97 -21.85 -0.33 -2.93
CA SER A 97 -23.18 -0.83 -2.63
C SER A 97 -23.68 -1.84 -3.67
N ARG A 98 -23.46 -1.51 -4.96
CA ARG A 98 -23.77 -2.42 -6.07
C ARG A 98 -22.98 -3.73 -5.97
N LYS A 99 -21.66 -3.65 -5.73
CA LYS A 99 -20.82 -4.83 -5.58
C LYS A 99 -21.23 -5.72 -4.39
N ILE A 100 -21.65 -5.12 -3.27
CA ILE A 100 -22.20 -5.87 -2.12
C ILE A 100 -23.51 -6.56 -2.51
N ALA A 101 -24.44 -5.86 -3.17
CA ALA A 101 -25.73 -6.40 -3.59
C ALA A 101 -25.57 -7.56 -4.59
N GLU A 102 -24.60 -7.48 -5.49
CA GLU A 102 -24.27 -8.50 -6.47
C GLU A 102 -23.42 -9.66 -5.90
N GLY A 103 -22.92 -9.54 -4.68
CA GLY A 103 -22.01 -10.51 -4.07
C GLY A 103 -20.64 -10.59 -4.73
N LEU A 104 -20.24 -9.53 -5.45
CA LEU A 104 -18.99 -9.47 -6.20
C LEU A 104 -17.84 -8.91 -5.35
N PRO A 105 -16.63 -9.49 -5.44
CA PRO A 105 -15.48 -8.97 -4.72
C PRO A 105 -14.95 -7.68 -5.34
N VAL A 106 -14.37 -6.82 -4.51
CA VAL A 106 -13.49 -5.72 -4.93
C VAL A 106 -12.07 -6.05 -4.47
N ASN A 107 -11.35 -6.72 -5.35
CA ASN A 107 -9.97 -7.13 -5.08
C ASN A 107 -9.02 -5.95 -5.34
N PHE A 108 -8.07 -5.76 -4.44
CA PHE A 108 -7.06 -4.72 -4.54
C PHE A 108 -5.73 -5.17 -3.92
N ALA A 109 -4.66 -4.57 -4.39
CA ALA A 109 -3.32 -4.73 -3.82
C ALA A 109 -2.82 -3.36 -3.36
N TRP A 110 -2.11 -3.34 -2.23
CA TRP A 110 -1.63 -2.08 -1.67
C TRP A 110 -0.28 -2.22 -0.98
N THR A 111 0.48 -1.13 -0.96
CA THR A 111 1.60 -0.98 -0.04
C THR A 111 1.07 -0.49 1.30
N CYS A 112 1.23 -1.28 2.33
CA CYS A 112 0.70 -0.96 3.65
C CYS A 112 1.45 0.22 4.28
N ALA A 113 0.73 1.27 4.66
CA ALA A 113 1.31 2.43 5.33
C ALA A 113 1.87 2.12 6.74
N LEU A 114 1.50 0.97 7.33
CA LEU A 114 1.90 0.61 8.69
C LEU A 114 3.11 -0.33 8.76
N CYS A 115 3.29 -1.22 7.77
CA CYS A 115 4.41 -2.17 7.73
C CYS A 115 5.26 -2.06 6.46
N THR A 116 4.89 -1.19 5.51
CA THR A 116 5.56 -0.94 4.22
C THR A 116 5.59 -2.13 3.25
N GLU A 117 5.00 -3.27 3.61
CA GLU A 117 4.92 -4.44 2.73
C GLU A 117 3.72 -4.38 1.79
N GLN A 118 3.83 -5.12 0.68
CA GLN A 118 2.74 -5.34 -0.25
C GLN A 118 1.72 -6.33 0.34
N HIS A 119 0.47 -5.92 0.36
CA HIS A 119 -0.66 -6.77 0.71
C HIS A 119 -1.67 -6.83 -0.44
N GLN A 120 -2.54 -7.82 -0.39
CA GLN A 120 -3.66 -7.96 -1.31
C GLN A 120 -4.88 -8.51 -0.58
N GLY A 121 -6.06 -8.16 -1.04
CA GLY A 121 -7.29 -8.61 -0.41
C GLY A 121 -8.54 -8.17 -1.16
N ASN A 122 -9.68 -8.56 -0.61
CA ASN A 122 -10.99 -8.11 -1.04
C ASN A 122 -11.50 -7.06 -0.05
N LEU A 123 -11.73 -5.84 -0.53
CA LEU A 123 -12.24 -4.71 0.26
C LEU A 123 -13.59 -5.03 0.92
N LEU A 124 -14.43 -5.82 0.22
CA LEU A 124 -15.79 -6.15 0.65
C LEU A 124 -15.90 -7.51 1.37
N ARG A 125 -14.78 -8.13 1.77
CA ARG A 125 -14.81 -9.48 2.37
C ARG A 125 -15.77 -9.61 3.55
N ALA A 126 -15.78 -8.63 4.45
CA ALA A 126 -16.61 -8.58 5.63
C ALA A 126 -17.71 -7.50 5.55
N ALA A 127 -17.62 -6.57 4.59
CA ALA A 127 -18.56 -5.47 4.46
C ALA A 127 -19.94 -5.94 3.99
N LYS A 128 -20.99 -5.44 4.64
CA LYS A 128 -22.39 -5.71 4.33
C LYS A 128 -23.20 -4.44 4.09
N LYS A 129 -22.68 -3.30 4.52
CA LYS A 129 -23.38 -2.01 4.46
C LYS A 129 -22.40 -0.90 4.08
N VAL A 130 -22.87 0.01 3.24
CA VAL A 130 -22.17 1.23 2.86
C VAL A 130 -22.97 2.41 3.39
N GLN A 131 -22.33 3.35 4.06
CA GLN A 131 -22.94 4.54 4.63
C GLN A 131 -22.09 5.75 4.28
N VAL A 132 -22.72 6.82 3.82
CA VAL A 132 -22.06 8.08 3.47
C VAL A 132 -22.18 9.04 4.64
N GLU A 133 -21.08 9.72 4.99
CA GLU A 133 -21.02 10.75 6.03
C GLU A 133 -21.70 10.36 7.35
N THR A 134 -21.58 9.09 7.74
CA THR A 134 -22.17 8.60 8.98
C THR A 134 -21.21 8.85 10.14
N ALA A 135 -21.70 9.51 11.18
CA ALA A 135 -20.92 9.75 12.38
C ALA A 135 -20.69 8.43 13.17
N VAL A 136 -19.47 8.22 13.59
CA VAL A 136 -19.07 7.16 14.51
C VAL A 136 -18.32 7.81 15.66
N ASP A 137 -18.97 7.90 16.81
CA ASP A 137 -18.46 8.65 17.97
C ASP A 137 -18.06 10.08 17.55
N ARG A 138 -16.79 10.41 17.57
CA ARG A 138 -16.23 11.73 17.26
C ARG A 138 -15.73 11.91 15.83
N ILE A 139 -15.84 10.89 14.99
CA ILE A 139 -15.39 10.98 13.61
C ILE A 139 -16.58 10.87 12.64
N ARG A 140 -16.38 11.38 11.43
CA ARG A 140 -17.37 11.29 10.35
C ARG A 140 -16.65 11.03 9.03
N PRO A 141 -16.36 9.75 8.74
CA PRO A 141 -15.71 9.40 7.47
C PRO A 141 -16.60 9.72 6.26
N ASP A 142 -15.98 9.94 5.12
CA ASP A 142 -16.69 10.16 3.86
C ASP A 142 -17.59 8.97 3.52
N ILE A 143 -17.04 7.76 3.63
CA ILE A 143 -17.78 6.51 3.43
C ILE A 143 -17.36 5.52 4.50
N LEU A 144 -18.34 4.91 5.14
CA LEU A 144 -18.16 3.88 6.15
C LEU A 144 -18.68 2.54 5.66
N LEU A 145 -17.84 1.51 5.73
CA LEU A 145 -18.25 0.13 5.52
C LEU A 145 -18.42 -0.56 6.87
N SER A 146 -19.55 -1.22 7.07
CA SER A 146 -19.86 -1.98 8.28
C SER A 146 -20.10 -3.46 7.97
N ASP A 147 -19.89 -4.31 8.97
CA ASP A 147 -20.15 -5.74 8.88
C ASP A 147 -21.65 -6.07 9.10
N HIS A 148 -21.97 -7.36 9.24
CA HIS A 148 -23.34 -7.84 9.47
C HIS A 148 -23.92 -7.48 10.86
N ASN A 149 -23.10 -7.02 11.79
CA ASN A 149 -23.49 -6.54 13.12
C ASN A 149 -23.51 -5.00 13.19
N ASP A 150 -23.49 -4.30 12.05
CA ASP A 150 -23.36 -2.86 11.95
C ASP A 150 -22.06 -2.30 12.58
N GLN A 151 -21.03 -3.17 12.80
CA GLN A 151 -19.76 -2.69 13.33
C GLN A 151 -18.91 -2.05 12.22
N PRO A 152 -18.41 -0.84 12.42
CA PRO A 152 -17.50 -0.17 11.50
C PRO A 152 -16.22 -0.98 11.28
N ILE A 153 -15.86 -1.24 10.02
CA ILE A 153 -14.66 -2.02 9.67
C ILE A 153 -13.71 -1.28 8.75
N ILE A 154 -14.23 -0.42 7.87
CA ILE A 154 -13.41 0.33 6.91
C ILE A 154 -13.99 1.74 6.76
N ALA A 155 -13.13 2.75 6.86
CA ALA A 155 -13.38 4.12 6.45
C ALA A 155 -12.71 4.36 5.09
N VAL A 156 -13.46 4.87 4.11
CA VAL A 156 -12.92 5.31 2.83
C VAL A 156 -13.00 6.84 2.77
N GLU A 157 -11.85 7.45 2.54
CA GLU A 157 -11.68 8.90 2.48
C GLU A 157 -11.38 9.34 1.06
N ILE A 158 -12.09 10.34 0.58
CA ILE A 158 -11.89 10.96 -0.73
C ILE A 158 -11.01 12.20 -0.54
N VAL A 159 -9.79 12.14 -0.99
CA VAL A 159 -8.81 13.22 -0.81
C VAL A 159 -8.71 14.04 -2.09
N VAL A 160 -9.27 15.24 -2.09
CA VAL A 160 -9.12 16.21 -3.19
C VAL A 160 -8.13 17.30 -2.80
N SER A 161 -8.31 17.95 -1.67
CA SER A 161 -7.48 19.06 -1.21
C SER A 161 -6.91 18.91 0.20
N HIS A 162 -7.56 18.13 1.03
CA HIS A 162 -7.16 17.96 2.43
C HIS A 162 -7.05 16.48 2.75
N ALA A 163 -5.94 16.11 3.37
CA ALA A 163 -5.75 14.77 3.91
C ALA A 163 -6.66 14.56 5.14
N PRO A 164 -6.99 13.29 5.48
CA PRO A 164 -7.74 12.96 6.69
C PRO A 164 -7.07 13.53 7.94
N GLU A 165 -7.87 14.00 8.89
CA GLU A 165 -7.37 14.58 10.14
C GLU A 165 -6.62 13.53 10.99
N PRO A 166 -5.50 13.91 11.64
CA PRO A 166 -4.73 12.98 12.49
C PRO A 166 -5.55 12.33 13.60
N GLU A 167 -6.51 13.07 14.17
CA GLU A 167 -7.40 12.56 15.22
C GLU A 167 -8.33 11.46 14.69
N MET A 168 -8.83 11.60 13.48
CA MET A 168 -9.64 10.58 12.79
C MET A 168 -8.81 9.32 12.55
N LEU A 169 -7.59 9.46 12.05
CA LEU A 169 -6.69 8.33 11.81
C LEU A 169 -6.34 7.59 13.11
N ALA A 170 -6.05 8.33 14.19
CA ALA A 170 -5.77 7.76 15.50
C ALA A 170 -6.99 7.03 16.09
N PHE A 171 -8.20 7.58 15.92
CA PHE A 171 -9.43 6.93 16.34
C PHE A 171 -9.65 5.62 15.56
N CYS A 172 -9.51 5.65 14.24
CA CYS A 172 -9.66 4.45 13.41
C CYS A 172 -8.66 3.36 13.80
N GLU A 173 -7.41 3.72 14.08
CA GLU A 173 -6.40 2.76 14.55
C GLU A 173 -6.78 2.14 15.89
N MET A 174 -7.23 2.94 16.86
CA MET A 174 -7.66 2.48 18.18
C MET A 174 -8.89 1.56 18.10
N GLN A 175 -9.84 1.84 17.21
CA GLN A 175 -11.05 1.05 17.01
C GLN A 175 -10.89 -0.09 16.01
N HIS A 176 -9.68 -0.31 15.49
CA HIS A 176 -9.38 -1.32 14.45
C HIS A 176 -10.17 -1.11 13.14
N ILE A 177 -10.54 0.13 12.83
CA ILE A 177 -11.16 0.51 11.57
C ILE A 177 -10.04 0.74 10.55
N HIS A 178 -10.05 0.01 9.45
CA HIS A 178 -9.09 0.21 8.37
C HIS A 178 -9.39 1.50 7.60
N VAL A 179 -8.36 2.21 7.15
CA VAL A 179 -8.55 3.44 6.37
C VAL A 179 -8.02 3.24 4.95
N VAL A 180 -8.81 3.64 3.98
CA VAL A 180 -8.48 3.64 2.54
C VAL A 180 -8.64 5.05 2.02
N GLU A 181 -7.58 5.64 1.46
CA GLU A 181 -7.59 6.98 0.90
C GLU A 181 -7.55 6.91 -0.64
N LEU A 182 -8.52 7.55 -1.28
CA LEU A 182 -8.61 7.71 -2.72
C LEU A 182 -8.27 9.16 -3.06
N HIS A 183 -7.10 9.40 -3.64
CA HIS A 183 -6.65 10.74 -3.99
C HIS A 183 -7.09 11.09 -5.41
N LEU A 184 -7.85 12.17 -5.56
CA LEU A 184 -8.24 12.73 -6.82
C LEU A 184 -7.41 14.00 -7.10
N THR A 185 -6.75 14.02 -8.24
CA THR A 185 -5.85 15.11 -8.66
C THR A 185 -6.40 15.90 -9.84
N ALA A 186 -7.39 15.38 -10.53
CA ALA A 186 -8.02 15.98 -11.68
C ALA A 186 -9.49 15.55 -11.79
N ASP A 187 -10.31 16.33 -12.51
CA ASP A 187 -11.71 15.99 -12.78
C ASP A 187 -11.89 14.66 -13.51
N SER A 188 -10.95 14.32 -14.40
CA SER A 188 -10.95 13.04 -15.14
C SER A 188 -10.79 11.81 -14.26
N ASP A 189 -10.42 11.97 -12.96
CA ASP A 189 -10.30 10.84 -12.03
C ASP A 189 -11.69 10.26 -11.70
N ILE A 190 -12.77 11.05 -11.86
CA ILE A 190 -14.14 10.55 -11.75
C ILE A 190 -14.43 9.43 -12.75
N ASP A 191 -13.95 9.56 -13.99
CA ASP A 191 -14.18 8.56 -15.04
C ASP A 191 -13.45 7.23 -14.75
N ARG A 192 -12.50 7.24 -13.81
CA ARG A 192 -11.68 6.09 -13.39
C ARG A 192 -11.91 5.69 -11.94
N ILE A 193 -13.04 6.03 -11.36
CA ILE A 193 -13.30 5.80 -9.93
C ILE A 193 -13.17 4.31 -9.55
N GLU A 194 -13.61 3.40 -10.41
CA GLU A 194 -13.49 1.95 -10.20
C GLU A 194 -12.02 1.49 -10.19
N GLU A 195 -11.19 2.08 -11.02
CA GLU A 195 -9.74 1.83 -11.04
C GLU A 195 -9.08 2.35 -9.77
N LEU A 196 -9.43 3.55 -9.32
CA LEU A 196 -8.90 4.15 -8.09
C LEU A 196 -9.26 3.32 -6.86
N ILE A 197 -10.46 2.74 -6.78
CA ILE A 197 -10.86 1.87 -5.68
C ILE A 197 -10.02 0.58 -5.66
N THR A 198 -9.68 0.04 -6.82
CA THR A 198 -8.84 -1.17 -6.91
C THR A 198 -7.35 -0.90 -6.75
N ASN A 199 -6.93 0.36 -6.91
CA ASN A 199 -5.55 0.84 -6.73
C ASN A 199 -5.52 2.10 -5.84
N PRO A 200 -5.92 1.99 -4.56
CA PRO A 200 -6.02 3.14 -3.67
C PRO A 200 -4.64 3.75 -3.39
N THR A 201 -4.60 5.05 -3.15
CA THR A 201 -3.36 5.80 -2.94
C THR A 201 -2.69 5.47 -1.62
N VAL A 202 -3.47 5.40 -0.54
CA VAL A 202 -2.99 5.03 0.80
C VAL A 202 -3.92 4.02 1.44
N VAL A 203 -3.37 2.97 2.03
CA VAL A 203 -4.15 1.98 2.77
C VAL A 203 -3.52 1.70 4.13
N ARG A 204 -4.28 1.95 5.18
CA ARG A 204 -3.93 1.66 6.57
C ARG A 204 -4.64 0.40 7.04
N ALA A 205 -4.44 -0.69 6.28
CA ALA A 205 -4.93 -2.02 6.59
C ALA A 205 -3.76 -2.98 6.56
N CYS A 206 -3.29 -3.39 7.73
CA CYS A 206 -2.14 -4.27 7.85
C CYS A 206 -2.58 -5.70 8.13
N ARG A 207 -2.09 -6.66 7.33
CA ARG A 207 -2.30 -8.09 7.54
C ARG A 207 -1.29 -8.72 8.51
N ASN A 208 -0.19 -8.01 8.76
CA ASN A 208 0.83 -8.49 9.68
C ASN A 208 0.39 -8.25 11.15
N PRO A 209 0.75 -9.15 12.06
CA PRO A 209 0.36 -9.04 13.46
C PRO A 209 1.01 -7.82 14.12
N PRO A 210 0.38 -7.25 15.17
CA PRO A 210 1.03 -6.26 16.00
C PRO A 210 2.18 -6.90 16.79
N CYS A 211 3.16 -6.09 17.15
CA CYS A 211 4.21 -6.48 18.08
C CYS A 211 3.68 -6.41 19.52
N ASP A 212 3.91 -7.44 20.29
CA ASP A 212 3.43 -7.52 21.67
C ASP A 212 4.10 -6.46 22.59
N MET A 213 5.34 -6.09 22.26
CA MET A 213 6.14 -5.11 23.00
C MET A 213 5.80 -3.66 22.67
N CYS A 214 6.03 -3.25 21.41
CA CYS A 214 5.90 -1.84 21.00
C CYS A 214 4.57 -1.51 20.32
N LYS A 215 3.71 -2.52 20.10
CA LYS A 215 2.42 -2.41 19.37
C LYS A 215 2.55 -2.00 17.89
N GLY A 216 3.75 -1.72 17.39
CA GLY A 216 4.01 -1.54 15.96
C GLY A 216 3.71 -2.79 15.13
N ARG A 217 3.63 -2.66 13.82
CA ARG A 217 3.36 -3.82 12.95
C ARG A 217 4.64 -4.60 12.67
N LYS A 218 4.54 -5.92 12.84
CA LYS A 218 5.61 -6.84 12.46
C LYS A 218 5.73 -6.88 10.94
N ARG A 219 6.92 -7.24 10.44
CA ARG A 219 7.20 -7.51 9.03
C ARG A 219 7.33 -8.99 8.79
N THR A 220 7.17 -9.40 7.53
CA THR A 220 7.33 -10.80 7.13
C THR A 220 8.82 -11.19 7.12
N LYS A 221 9.15 -12.24 7.85
CA LYS A 221 10.48 -12.88 7.80
C LYS A 221 10.50 -13.90 6.66
N LYS A 222 11.49 -13.81 5.77
CA LYS A 222 11.58 -14.67 4.58
C LYS A 222 12.90 -15.41 4.55
N LEU A 223 12.83 -16.73 4.39
CA LEU A 223 13.97 -17.54 3.99
C LEU A 223 14.18 -17.36 2.47
N MET A 224 15.36 -16.95 2.08
CA MET A 224 15.81 -16.79 0.71
C MET A 224 16.75 -17.93 0.34
N ILE A 225 16.42 -18.64 -0.74
CA ILE A 225 17.29 -19.68 -1.30
C ILE A 225 17.81 -19.20 -2.65
N VAL A 226 19.11 -19.14 -2.79
CA VAL A 226 19.79 -18.72 -4.01
C VAL A 226 20.38 -19.94 -4.72
N HIS A 227 19.99 -20.13 -5.97
CA HIS A 227 20.54 -21.18 -6.84
C HIS A 227 21.73 -20.62 -7.61
N GLY A 228 22.93 -20.90 -7.13
CA GLY A 228 24.17 -20.36 -7.70
C GLY A 228 25.17 -21.42 -8.12
N LYS A 229 26.40 -20.98 -8.29
CA LYS A 229 27.58 -21.84 -8.55
C LYS A 229 28.56 -21.69 -7.39
N CYS A 230 29.16 -22.81 -7.01
CA CYS A 230 30.18 -22.81 -5.96
C CYS A 230 31.41 -22.00 -6.40
N TRP A 231 31.83 -21.05 -5.57
CA TRP A 231 32.95 -20.18 -5.85
C TRP A 231 34.29 -20.96 -6.02
N ALA A 232 34.41 -22.16 -5.42
CA ALA A 232 35.65 -22.95 -5.45
C ALA A 232 35.70 -23.98 -6.58
N CYS A 233 34.57 -24.66 -6.89
CA CYS A 233 34.54 -25.74 -7.87
C CYS A 233 33.54 -25.61 -9.00
N ASN A 234 32.82 -24.48 -9.03
CA ASN A 234 31.84 -24.12 -10.05
C ASN A 234 30.63 -25.09 -10.19
N HIS A 235 30.47 -26.08 -9.30
CA HIS A 235 29.30 -26.95 -9.27
C HIS A 235 28.07 -26.14 -8.80
N PRO A 236 26.84 -26.57 -9.20
CA PRO A 236 25.62 -25.98 -8.66
C PRO A 236 25.60 -26.06 -7.13
N ILE A 237 25.20 -24.96 -6.50
CA ILE A 237 25.03 -24.84 -5.06
C ILE A 237 23.74 -24.12 -4.75
N LYS A 238 23.06 -24.51 -3.68
CA LYS A 238 22.05 -23.71 -3.04
C LYS A 238 22.63 -23.06 -1.80
N VAL A 239 22.44 -21.76 -1.62
CA VAL A 239 22.79 -21.03 -0.41
C VAL A 239 21.55 -20.38 0.17
N ALA A 240 21.48 -20.31 1.49
CA ALA A 240 20.39 -19.73 2.23
C ALA A 240 20.80 -18.45 2.93
N ALA A 241 19.86 -17.51 2.97
CA ALA A 241 19.91 -16.34 3.84
C ALA A 241 18.49 -16.02 4.33
N ILE A 242 18.35 -15.23 5.39
CA ILE A 242 17.09 -14.67 5.82
C ILE A 242 17.07 -13.19 5.46
N ASP A 243 16.01 -12.77 4.78
CA ASP A 243 15.73 -11.39 4.43
C ASP A 243 14.85 -10.77 5.53
N ASP A 244 15.37 -9.76 6.21
CA ASP A 244 14.71 -9.03 7.28
C ASP A 244 14.64 -7.52 7.01
N ASP A 245 14.69 -7.11 5.72
CA ASP A 245 14.66 -5.74 5.21
C ASP A 245 15.84 -4.84 5.63
N CYS A 246 16.78 -5.32 6.43
CA CYS A 246 17.99 -4.58 6.79
C CYS A 246 19.19 -5.08 5.99
N MET A 247 19.70 -6.19 6.37
CA MET A 247 20.80 -6.87 5.68
C MET A 247 20.56 -8.38 5.77
N PRO A 248 20.56 -9.09 4.63
CA PRO A 248 20.36 -10.53 4.66
C PRO A 248 21.39 -11.21 5.56
N ILE A 249 20.90 -12.09 6.40
CA ILE A 249 21.73 -12.83 7.37
C ILE A 249 21.93 -14.26 6.92
N GLY A 250 23.11 -14.78 7.19
CA GLY A 250 23.46 -16.15 6.87
C GLY A 250 23.17 -17.15 7.98
N PRO A 251 23.45 -18.45 7.73
CA PRO A 251 23.17 -19.55 8.67
C PRO A 251 23.86 -19.43 10.02
N GLU A 252 24.89 -18.60 10.16
CA GLU A 252 25.58 -18.33 11.43
C GLU A 252 24.66 -17.67 12.48
N GLN A 253 23.56 -17.12 12.06
CA GLN A 253 22.60 -16.44 12.94
C GLN A 253 21.20 -17.06 12.89
N PHE A 254 21.04 -18.22 12.27
CA PHE A 254 19.75 -18.92 12.20
C PHE A 254 19.43 -19.63 13.52
N THR A 255 18.17 -19.67 13.88
CA THR A 255 17.67 -20.57 14.93
C THR A 255 17.71 -22.02 14.45
N GLU A 256 17.61 -22.98 15.38
CA GLU A 256 17.59 -24.40 15.01
C GLU A 256 16.46 -24.76 14.06
N ASP A 257 15.26 -24.19 14.28
CA ASP A 257 14.10 -24.37 13.38
C ASP A 257 14.37 -23.81 11.96
N GLU A 258 15.06 -22.69 11.86
CA GLU A 258 15.44 -22.09 10.58
C GLU A 258 16.52 -22.90 9.86
N LEU A 259 17.44 -23.47 10.61
CA LEU A 259 18.47 -24.42 10.07
C LEU A 259 17.80 -25.69 9.54
N GLU A 260 16.84 -26.26 10.27
CA GLU A 260 16.09 -27.44 9.83
C GLU A 260 15.27 -27.13 8.56
N LEU A 261 14.50 -26.08 8.56
CA LEU A 261 13.75 -25.64 7.38
C LEU A 261 14.66 -25.40 6.18
N THR A 262 15.83 -24.80 6.40
CA THR A 262 16.83 -24.57 5.35
C THR A 262 17.30 -25.89 4.72
N ARG A 263 17.53 -26.94 5.53
CA ARG A 263 17.88 -28.27 5.04
C ARG A 263 16.75 -28.93 4.25
N GLU A 264 15.51 -28.78 4.70
CA GLU A 264 14.32 -29.26 3.96
C GLU A 264 14.21 -28.68 2.55
N HIS A 265 14.64 -27.43 2.36
CA HIS A 265 14.75 -26.79 1.02
C HIS A 265 16.00 -27.23 0.23
N GLY A 266 16.75 -28.21 0.74
CA GLY A 266 17.87 -28.82 0.04
C GLY A 266 19.16 -27.99 0.05
N VAL A 267 19.32 -27.11 1.02
CA VAL A 267 20.56 -26.37 1.25
C VAL A 267 21.48 -27.21 2.12
N SER A 268 22.74 -27.34 1.72
CA SER A 268 23.75 -28.02 2.51
C SER A 268 24.37 -27.05 3.52
N LEU A 269 24.20 -27.38 4.79
CA LEU A 269 24.76 -26.65 5.91
C LEU A 269 25.84 -27.48 6.61
N LYS A 270 26.88 -26.83 7.11
CA LYS A 270 27.86 -27.47 7.98
C LYS A 270 28.29 -26.54 9.11
N ARG A 271 28.80 -27.12 10.19
CA ARG A 271 29.57 -26.38 11.19
C ARG A 271 30.96 -26.10 10.68
N GLN A 272 31.44 -24.87 10.85
CA GLN A 272 32.76 -24.44 10.43
C GLN A 272 33.42 -23.68 11.58
N PHE A 273 34.61 -24.16 11.99
CA PHE A 273 35.40 -23.43 12.97
C PHE A 273 36.15 -22.28 12.28
N ILE A 274 35.94 -21.08 12.76
CA ILE A 274 36.58 -19.86 12.29
C ILE A 274 37.73 -19.52 13.23
N LYS A 275 38.95 -19.66 12.76
CA LYS A 275 40.15 -19.59 13.61
C LYS A 275 40.39 -18.23 14.24
N TRP A 276 40.08 -17.13 13.51
CA TRP A 276 40.30 -15.76 14.00
C TRP A 276 39.26 -15.31 15.03
N ASP A 277 38.04 -15.83 14.96
CA ASP A 277 36.98 -15.53 15.92
C ASP A 277 36.87 -16.55 17.04
N ASN A 278 37.63 -17.66 16.93
CA ASN A 278 37.59 -18.80 17.85
C ASN A 278 36.16 -19.33 18.09
N LEU A 279 35.34 -19.32 17.04
CA LEU A 279 33.94 -19.70 17.06
C LEU A 279 33.61 -20.78 16.04
N GLU A 280 32.68 -21.67 16.41
CA GLU A 280 32.09 -22.63 15.47
C GLU A 280 30.73 -22.14 15.02
N LEU A 281 30.57 -21.90 13.72
CA LEU A 281 29.37 -21.30 13.13
C LEU A 281 28.74 -22.24 12.11
N TRP A 282 27.41 -22.17 11.97
CA TRP A 282 26.72 -22.76 10.84
C TRP A 282 26.97 -21.90 9.58
N VAL A 283 27.28 -22.59 8.47
CA VAL A 283 27.56 -21.93 7.18
C VAL A 283 26.97 -22.73 6.03
N ASN A 284 26.63 -22.06 4.93
CA ASN A 284 26.32 -22.72 3.68
C ASN A 284 27.54 -23.46 3.16
N ALA A 285 27.36 -24.67 2.59
CA ALA A 285 28.44 -25.48 2.08
C ALA A 285 28.13 -26.14 0.74
N CYS A 286 29.16 -26.27 -0.09
CA CYS A 286 29.02 -27.01 -1.35
C CYS A 286 28.94 -28.52 -1.07
N THR A 287 27.94 -29.19 -1.64
CA THR A 287 27.80 -30.65 -1.53
C THR A 287 28.91 -31.42 -2.22
N HIS A 288 29.51 -30.83 -3.29
CA HIS A 288 30.56 -31.48 -4.07
C HIS A 288 31.95 -31.33 -3.44
N CYS A 289 32.45 -30.10 -3.23
CA CYS A 289 33.82 -29.87 -2.75
C CYS A 289 33.91 -29.57 -1.25
N ARG A 290 32.79 -29.47 -0.55
CA ARG A 290 32.65 -29.14 0.86
C ARG A 290 33.25 -27.79 1.30
N GLN A 291 33.60 -26.93 0.35
CA GLN A 291 33.95 -25.57 0.66
C GLN A 291 32.74 -24.81 1.19
N PHE A 292 32.97 -23.97 2.19
CA PHE A 292 31.92 -23.18 2.82
C PHE A 292 31.77 -21.80 2.18
N VAL A 293 30.62 -21.23 2.35
CA VAL A 293 30.32 -19.85 1.98
C VAL A 293 30.17 -19.08 3.29
N GLY A 294 31.17 -18.29 3.61
CA GLY A 294 31.15 -17.41 4.78
C GLY A 294 30.29 -16.14 4.52
N PRO A 295 29.97 -15.34 5.58
CA PRO A 295 29.08 -14.19 5.48
C PRO A 295 29.44 -13.20 4.39
N SER A 296 30.72 -12.79 4.31
CA SER A 296 31.18 -11.85 3.27
C SER A 296 31.03 -12.39 1.85
N TYR A 297 31.29 -13.70 1.65
CA TYR A 297 31.10 -14.35 0.35
C TYR A 297 29.63 -14.52 0.01
N LEU A 298 28.79 -14.86 1.00
CA LEU A 298 27.35 -14.95 0.84
C LEU A 298 26.80 -13.65 0.26
N TYR A 299 27.16 -12.53 0.86
CA TYR A 299 26.74 -11.22 0.38
C TYR A 299 27.32 -10.89 -1.00
N LYS A 300 28.65 -10.95 -1.17
CA LYS A 300 29.30 -10.51 -2.41
C LYS A 300 28.96 -11.35 -3.63
N GLU A 301 28.91 -12.68 -3.46
CA GLU A 301 28.83 -13.62 -4.58
C GLU A 301 27.40 -14.12 -4.86
N TYR A 302 26.49 -14.07 -3.87
CA TYR A 302 25.18 -14.69 -4.04
C TYR A 302 24.01 -13.73 -3.85
N ILE A 303 24.11 -12.72 -3.01
CA ILE A 303 22.99 -11.85 -2.62
C ILE A 303 23.17 -10.42 -3.13
N GLY A 304 24.39 -9.95 -3.35
CA GLY A 304 24.71 -8.59 -3.74
C GLY A 304 24.08 -8.15 -5.09
N PRO A 305 24.08 -6.86 -5.40
CA PRO A 305 23.40 -6.31 -6.58
C PRO A 305 23.81 -6.92 -7.91
N THR A 306 25.05 -7.37 -8.03
CA THR A 306 25.56 -8.04 -9.25
C THR A 306 25.11 -9.49 -9.37
N SER A 307 24.76 -10.13 -8.26
CA SER A 307 24.36 -11.54 -8.22
C SER A 307 22.87 -11.74 -8.46
N THR A 308 22.04 -10.75 -8.15
CA THR A 308 20.57 -10.79 -8.37
C THR A 308 20.18 -10.93 -9.83
N LEU A 309 21.05 -10.50 -10.77
CA LEU A 309 20.86 -10.68 -12.21
C LEU A 309 21.36 -12.04 -12.73
N ALA A 310 22.21 -12.74 -11.96
CA ALA A 310 22.87 -13.95 -12.40
C ALA A 310 22.24 -15.24 -11.87
N TYR A 311 21.50 -15.17 -10.77
CA TYR A 311 21.01 -16.35 -10.06
C TYR A 311 19.48 -16.33 -9.90
N LYS A 312 18.87 -17.52 -9.77
CA LYS A 312 17.47 -17.70 -9.41
C LYS A 312 17.31 -17.60 -7.90
N PHE A 313 16.34 -16.84 -7.45
CA PHE A 313 15.97 -16.66 -6.05
C PHE A 313 14.59 -17.31 -5.78
N GLU A 314 14.48 -18.00 -4.65
CA GLU A 314 13.21 -18.50 -4.12
C GLU A 314 13.02 -17.95 -2.71
N TYR A 315 11.79 -17.51 -2.39
CA TYR A 315 11.46 -16.91 -1.10
C TYR A 315 10.35 -17.70 -0.41
N PHE A 316 10.55 -18.01 0.85
CA PHE A 316 9.60 -18.73 1.69
C PHE A 316 9.30 -17.90 2.93
N LYS A 317 8.01 -17.65 3.19
CA LYS A 317 7.58 -16.97 4.42
C LYS A 317 7.76 -17.91 5.61
N ILE A 318 8.61 -17.50 6.57
CA ILE A 318 8.97 -18.32 7.74
C ILE A 318 8.50 -17.72 9.07
N GLY A 319 7.83 -16.57 9.03
CA GLY A 319 7.31 -15.93 10.24
C GLY A 319 7.22 -14.42 10.09
N HIS A 320 7.33 -13.74 11.22
CA HIS A 320 7.32 -12.28 11.30
C HIS A 320 8.37 -11.82 12.32
N TYR A 321 8.89 -10.63 12.13
CA TYR A 321 9.79 -9.95 13.07
C TYR A 321 9.32 -8.52 13.29
N CYS A 322 9.70 -7.92 14.41
CA CYS A 322 9.42 -6.52 14.70
C CYS A 322 10.67 -5.68 14.39
N PRO A 323 10.62 -4.76 13.40
CA PRO A 323 11.80 -3.97 13.05
C PRO A 323 12.30 -3.04 14.17
N SER A 324 11.47 -2.81 15.20
CA SER A 324 11.83 -1.96 16.34
C SER A 324 12.30 -2.74 17.58
N CYS A 325 11.82 -3.98 17.76
CA CYS A 325 12.05 -4.75 18.98
C CYS A 325 12.96 -5.95 18.76
N ASP A 326 12.88 -6.58 17.58
CA ASP A 326 13.69 -7.71 17.20
C ASP A 326 15.01 -7.26 16.52
N ILE A 327 15.40 -5.98 16.73
CA ILE A 327 16.75 -5.55 16.44
C ILE A 327 17.64 -6.46 17.27
N ARG A 328 18.44 -7.23 16.56
CA ARG A 328 19.37 -8.16 17.21
C ARG A 328 20.29 -7.35 18.10
N LYS A 329 20.21 -7.59 19.39
CA LYS A 329 21.04 -6.96 20.41
C LYS A 329 22.54 -7.31 20.27
N ASP A 330 22.88 -8.14 19.29
CA ASP A 330 24.21 -8.68 19.07
C ASP A 330 25.09 -7.87 18.12
N LEU A 331 24.59 -6.74 17.62
CA LEU A 331 25.44 -5.68 17.10
C LEU A 331 25.75 -4.74 18.26
N ASP A 332 26.42 -5.25 19.30
CA ASP A 332 27.12 -4.39 20.24
C ASP A 332 27.99 -3.43 19.45
N GLU A 333 28.04 -2.16 19.88
CA GLU A 333 28.77 -1.08 19.23
C GLU A 333 30.25 -1.43 18.93
N GLU A 334 30.79 -2.48 19.53
CA GLU A 334 32.11 -3.07 19.26
C GLU A 334 32.20 -3.94 18.00
N GLY A 335 31.07 -4.37 17.41
CA GLY A 335 31.04 -5.26 16.24
C GLY A 335 31.20 -4.55 14.89
N LEU A 336 30.97 -3.25 14.81
CA LEU A 336 31.03 -2.47 13.56
C LEU A 336 32.45 -2.19 13.08
N ASP A 337 33.45 -2.27 13.94
CA ASP A 337 34.86 -2.00 13.59
C ASP A 337 35.67 -3.27 13.19
N ARG A 338 35.04 -4.44 13.08
CA ARG A 338 35.73 -5.70 12.83
C ARG A 338 35.51 -6.37 11.47
N TRP A 339 34.85 -5.66 10.51
CA TRP A 339 34.65 -6.23 9.15
C TRP A 339 35.22 -5.40 8.04
#